data_d4e386bfcf0b42a179b2514875ab13b4
#
_entry.id   d4e386bfcf0b42a179b2514875ab13b4
#
_cell.length_a   1.000
_cell.length_b   1.000
_cell.length_c   1.000
_cell.angle_alpha   90.00
_cell.angle_beta   90.00
_cell.angle_gamma   90.00
#
_symmetry.space_group_name_H-M   'P 1'
#
loop_
_entity.id
_entity.type
_entity.pdbx_description
1 polymer ?
#
loop_
_entity_poly.entity_id
_entity_poly.type
_entity_poly.pdbx_seq_one_letter_code
_entity_poly.pdbx_strand_id
1 'polypeptide(L)'
;TFYGLEVPLLPRLIAEDAHRRTGIDINAGATIGREFFIDHGTGVVIGETAIVGNRVTLYQGVTLGAKSFPVDAQGRLVKGLARHPIVEDDVTIYASATVLGRVTVGRGSVIGGNVWLTHSVPPNSRVSQAEPLQTGFEHGAGI
;
A
#
# COMPACT_ATOMS: atom_id res chain seq x y z
N THR A 1 1.59 -15.93 -13.59
CA THR A 1 2.68 -15.44 -12.72
C THR A 1 3.79 -16.49 -12.66
N PHE A 2 5.04 -16.08 -12.43
CA PHE A 2 6.17 -17.01 -12.24
C PHE A 2 6.00 -17.98 -11.07
N TYR A 3 5.20 -17.64 -10.07
CA TYR A 3 4.81 -18.57 -8.99
C TYR A 3 4.00 -19.76 -9.50
N GLY A 4 3.12 -19.56 -10.48
CA GLY A 4 2.37 -20.64 -11.13
C GLY A 4 3.21 -21.54 -12.04
N LEU A 5 4.46 -21.17 -12.34
CA LEU A 5 5.41 -21.96 -13.12
C LEU A 5 6.43 -22.70 -12.24
N GLU A 6 6.23 -22.73 -10.92
CA GLU A 6 7.10 -23.37 -9.93
C GLU A 6 8.58 -22.93 -9.99
N VAL A 7 8.82 -21.66 -10.32
CA VAL A 7 10.17 -21.07 -10.34
C VAL A 7 10.33 -20.13 -9.13
N PRO A 8 10.60 -20.64 -7.92
CA PRO A 8 10.41 -19.92 -6.68
C PRO A 8 11.38 -18.75 -6.44
N LEU A 9 12.59 -18.79 -7.00
CA LEU A 9 13.61 -17.75 -6.76
C LEU A 9 13.55 -16.60 -7.75
N LEU A 10 13.14 -16.84 -8.99
CA LEU A 10 13.17 -15.85 -10.06
C LEU A 10 12.27 -14.64 -9.78
N PRO A 11 11.02 -14.79 -9.30
CA PRO A 11 10.18 -13.64 -8.95
C PRO A 11 10.80 -12.75 -7.88
N ARG A 12 11.44 -13.34 -6.89
CA ARG A 12 12.12 -12.61 -5.82
C ARG A 12 13.32 -11.84 -6.34
N LEU A 13 14.17 -12.44 -7.16
CA LEU A 13 15.34 -11.80 -7.75
C LEU A 13 14.95 -10.61 -8.63
N ILE A 14 13.88 -10.74 -9.45
CA ILE A 14 13.37 -9.65 -10.28
C ILE A 14 12.85 -8.50 -9.41
N ALA A 15 12.06 -8.80 -8.36
CA ALA A 15 11.52 -7.80 -7.46
C ALA A 15 12.65 -7.04 -6.72
N GLU A 16 13.65 -7.74 -6.23
CA GLU A 16 14.80 -7.13 -5.54
C GLU A 16 15.66 -6.25 -6.48
N ASP A 17 15.88 -6.68 -7.73
CA ASP A 17 16.61 -5.86 -8.69
C ASP A 17 15.82 -4.61 -9.08
N ALA A 18 14.51 -4.73 -9.28
CA ALA A 18 13.63 -3.61 -9.55
C ALA A 18 13.61 -2.62 -8.36
N HIS A 19 13.46 -3.12 -7.14
CA HIS A 19 13.51 -2.31 -5.92
C HIS A 19 14.82 -1.54 -5.80
N ARG A 20 15.95 -2.22 -5.99
CA ARG A 20 17.28 -1.59 -5.93
C ARG A 20 17.47 -0.46 -6.92
N ARG A 21 16.87 -0.56 -8.12
CA ARG A 21 16.99 0.43 -9.20
C ARG A 21 16.03 1.61 -9.05
N THR A 22 14.86 1.38 -8.49
CA THR A 22 13.76 2.35 -8.53
C THR A 22 13.37 2.90 -7.16
N GLY A 23 13.72 2.18 -6.07
CA GLY A 23 13.22 2.47 -4.74
C GLY A 23 11.74 2.08 -4.56
N ILE A 24 11.17 1.28 -5.48
CA ILE A 24 9.79 0.81 -5.45
C ILE A 24 9.79 -0.68 -5.08
N ASP A 25 9.15 -1.04 -3.97
CA ASP A 25 9.05 -2.42 -3.48
C ASP A 25 7.68 -3.02 -3.82
N ILE A 26 7.61 -3.79 -4.90
CA ILE A 26 6.41 -4.54 -5.29
C ILE A 26 6.66 -6.02 -5.07
N ASN A 27 5.92 -6.63 -4.13
CA ASN A 27 6.00 -8.07 -3.94
C ASN A 27 5.44 -8.81 -5.16
N ALA A 28 6.16 -9.80 -5.64
CA ALA A 28 5.79 -10.56 -6.84
C ALA A 28 4.47 -11.35 -6.71
N GLY A 29 3.95 -11.51 -5.49
CA GLY A 29 2.62 -12.10 -5.22
C GLY A 29 1.47 -11.13 -5.39
N ALA A 30 1.71 -9.82 -5.47
CA ALA A 30 0.67 -8.83 -5.66
C ALA A 30 -0.05 -9.01 -7.01
N THR A 31 -1.37 -8.78 -7.01
CA THR A 31 -2.17 -8.77 -8.23
C THR A 31 -2.39 -7.32 -8.65
N ILE A 32 -1.97 -6.97 -9.87
CA ILE A 32 -2.07 -5.61 -10.38
C ILE A 32 -2.82 -5.63 -11.71
N GLY A 33 -3.85 -4.79 -11.82
CA GLY A 33 -4.68 -4.62 -12.99
C GLY A 33 -3.99 -3.86 -14.12
N ARG A 34 -4.77 -3.51 -15.14
CA ARG A 34 -4.28 -2.79 -16.33
C ARG A 34 -4.21 -1.29 -16.07
N GLU A 35 -3.35 -0.61 -16.84
CA GLU A 35 -3.22 0.85 -16.80
C GLU A 35 -2.89 1.36 -15.38
N PHE A 36 -2.14 0.56 -14.63
CA PHE A 36 -1.61 0.95 -13.34
C PHE A 36 -0.48 1.96 -13.54
N PHE A 37 -0.53 3.05 -12.79
CA PHE A 37 0.44 4.12 -12.91
C PHE A 37 1.05 4.47 -11.55
N ILE A 38 2.37 4.61 -11.50
CA ILE A 38 3.09 5.14 -10.34
C ILE A 38 3.80 6.41 -10.76
N ASP A 39 3.51 7.53 -10.09
CA ASP A 39 4.20 8.79 -10.29
C ASP A 39 5.32 8.96 -9.24
N HIS A 40 6.51 9.33 -9.68
CA HIS A 40 7.77 9.38 -8.93
C HIS A 40 8.20 8.03 -8.34
N GLY A 41 7.39 7.41 -7.52
CA GLY A 41 7.47 6.02 -7.06
C GLY A 41 8.39 5.73 -5.90
N THR A 42 9.38 6.55 -5.59
CA THR A 42 10.33 6.28 -4.49
C THR A 42 9.60 5.99 -3.18
N GLY A 43 9.91 4.86 -2.55
CA GLY A 43 9.32 4.44 -1.28
C GLY A 43 7.91 3.86 -1.39
N VAL A 44 7.39 3.60 -2.59
CA VAL A 44 6.14 2.83 -2.74
C VAL A 44 6.38 1.39 -2.31
N VAL A 45 5.46 0.86 -1.49
CA VAL A 45 5.47 -0.54 -1.04
C VAL A 45 4.14 -1.20 -1.35
N ILE A 46 4.14 -2.31 -2.08
CA ILE A 46 2.96 -3.12 -2.38
C ILE A 46 3.18 -4.54 -1.87
N GLY A 47 2.42 -4.92 -0.83
CA GLY A 47 2.56 -6.20 -0.16
C GLY A 47 2.01 -7.38 -0.96
N GLU A 48 2.44 -8.58 -0.59
CA GLU A 48 2.25 -9.86 -1.28
C GLU A 48 0.79 -10.16 -1.70
N THR A 49 -0.17 -9.94 -0.83
CA THR A 49 -1.58 -10.27 -1.07
C THR A 49 -2.42 -9.05 -1.44
N ALA A 50 -1.77 -7.94 -1.80
CA ALA A 50 -2.47 -6.76 -2.31
C ALA A 50 -3.16 -7.08 -3.65
N ILE A 51 -4.35 -6.53 -3.83
CA ILE A 51 -5.08 -6.56 -5.09
C ILE A 51 -5.29 -5.12 -5.52
N VAL A 52 -4.75 -4.78 -6.68
CA VAL A 52 -4.86 -3.44 -7.28
C VAL A 52 -5.64 -3.58 -8.59
N GLY A 53 -6.73 -2.84 -8.71
CA GLY A 53 -7.59 -2.81 -9.86
C GLY A 53 -6.98 -2.12 -11.09
N ASN A 54 -7.84 -1.80 -12.05
CA ASN A 54 -7.43 -1.12 -13.28
C ASN A 54 -7.40 0.40 -13.09
N ARG A 55 -6.54 1.10 -13.83
CA ARG A 55 -6.43 2.57 -13.84
C ARG A 55 -6.22 3.17 -12.44
N VAL A 56 -5.50 2.45 -11.60
CA VAL A 56 -5.10 2.93 -10.27
C VAL A 56 -3.84 3.77 -10.39
N THR A 57 -3.82 4.91 -9.71
CA THR A 57 -2.66 5.80 -9.64
C THR A 57 -2.13 5.86 -8.22
N LEU A 58 -0.83 5.62 -8.05
CA LEU A 58 -0.12 5.79 -6.78
C LEU A 58 0.97 6.85 -6.92
N TYR A 59 1.17 7.62 -5.87
CA TYR A 59 2.29 8.56 -5.76
C TYR A 59 3.39 8.02 -4.84
N GLN A 60 4.53 8.70 -4.79
CA GLN A 60 5.67 8.30 -3.98
C GLN A 60 5.31 8.05 -2.50
N GLY A 61 6.00 7.11 -1.88
CA GLY A 61 5.85 6.79 -0.47
C GLY A 61 4.54 6.09 -0.07
N VAL A 62 3.67 5.75 -1.03
CA VAL A 62 2.43 5.03 -0.73
C VAL A 62 2.76 3.62 -0.26
N THR A 63 2.10 3.19 0.83
CA THR A 63 2.22 1.84 1.36
C THR A 63 0.88 1.10 1.32
N LEU A 64 0.84 -0.05 0.63
CA LEU A 64 -0.25 -1.04 0.69
C LEU A 64 0.24 -2.23 1.53
N GLY A 65 0.11 -2.10 2.85
CA GLY A 65 0.77 -2.96 3.84
C GLY A 65 -0.17 -3.85 4.66
N ALA A 66 0.41 -4.74 5.46
CA ALA A 66 -0.30 -5.50 6.47
C ALA A 66 -0.45 -4.69 7.76
N LYS A 67 -1.61 -4.80 8.44
CA LYS A 67 -1.85 -4.13 9.73
C LYS A 67 -1.32 -4.94 10.90
N SER A 68 -1.37 -6.27 10.81
CA SER A 68 -0.98 -7.18 11.88
C SER A 68 -0.52 -8.52 11.31
N PHE A 69 0.20 -9.25 12.14
CA PHE A 69 0.68 -10.59 11.85
C PHE A 69 0.04 -11.56 12.86
N PRO A 70 -1.07 -12.25 12.50
CA PRO A 70 -1.72 -13.20 13.39
C PRO A 70 -0.79 -14.31 13.83
N VAL A 71 -0.91 -14.73 15.08
CA VAL A 71 -0.19 -15.87 15.63
C VAL A 71 -1.18 -16.98 16.03
N ASP A 72 -0.74 -18.24 15.93
CA ASP A 72 -1.50 -19.40 16.41
C ASP A 72 -1.44 -19.51 17.96
N ALA A 73 -2.11 -20.52 18.49
CA ALA A 73 -2.14 -20.79 19.93
C ALA A 73 -0.74 -21.10 20.52
N GLN A 74 0.24 -21.39 19.69
CA GLN A 74 1.64 -21.64 20.08
C GLN A 74 2.54 -20.42 19.86
N GLY A 75 1.99 -19.24 19.51
CA GLY A 75 2.72 -18.01 19.25
C GLY A 75 3.46 -17.97 17.90
N ARG A 76 3.20 -18.90 16.98
CA ARG A 76 3.85 -18.95 15.67
C ARG A 76 3.02 -18.12 14.66
N LEU A 77 3.71 -17.42 13.77
CA LEU A 77 3.06 -16.64 12.71
C LEU A 77 2.19 -17.54 11.79
N VAL A 78 0.92 -17.18 11.65
CA VAL A 78 0.02 -17.81 10.67
C VAL A 78 0.37 -17.29 9.27
N LYS A 79 0.88 -18.19 8.41
CA LYS A 79 1.27 -17.88 7.04
C LYS A 79 0.11 -18.04 6.06
N GLY A 80 0.23 -17.42 4.86
CA GLY A 80 -0.71 -17.61 3.75
C GLY A 80 -2.04 -16.85 3.86
N LEU A 81 -2.24 -16.04 4.91
CA LEU A 81 -3.44 -15.21 5.03
C LEU A 81 -3.36 -13.97 4.15
N ALA A 82 -4.46 -13.66 3.47
CA ALA A 82 -4.62 -12.39 2.77
C ALA A 82 -4.71 -11.24 3.79
N ARG A 83 -3.67 -10.38 3.83
CA ARG A 83 -3.50 -9.34 4.85
C ARG A 83 -3.22 -7.94 4.31
N HIS A 84 -3.14 -7.80 2.99
CA HIS A 84 -2.87 -6.53 2.32
C HIS A 84 -4.15 -5.96 1.68
N PRO A 85 -4.19 -4.66 1.39
CA PRO A 85 -5.38 -3.99 0.88
C PRO A 85 -5.89 -4.53 -0.47
N ILE A 86 -7.19 -4.28 -0.69
CA ILE A 86 -7.83 -4.33 -2.01
C ILE A 86 -8.08 -2.89 -2.44
N VAL A 87 -7.52 -2.50 -3.56
CA VAL A 87 -7.75 -1.20 -4.19
C VAL A 87 -8.53 -1.46 -5.47
N GLU A 88 -9.76 -0.97 -5.54
CA GLU A 88 -10.62 -1.16 -6.71
C GLU A 88 -10.20 -0.25 -7.87
N ASP A 89 -10.92 -0.34 -9.00
CA ASP A 89 -10.60 0.41 -10.21
C ASP A 89 -10.71 1.93 -10.01
N ASP A 90 -9.99 2.71 -10.81
CA ASP A 90 -10.11 4.17 -10.89
C ASP A 90 -9.74 4.91 -9.58
N VAL A 91 -8.98 4.27 -8.68
CA VAL A 91 -8.56 4.85 -7.40
C VAL A 91 -7.27 5.65 -7.57
N THR A 92 -7.20 6.79 -6.91
CA THR A 92 -5.96 7.59 -6.77
C THR A 92 -5.54 7.65 -5.31
N ILE A 93 -4.26 7.31 -5.03
CA ILE A 93 -3.68 7.38 -3.68
C ILE A 93 -2.47 8.32 -3.72
N TYR A 94 -2.59 9.45 -3.03
CA TYR A 94 -1.57 10.49 -3.02
C TYR A 94 -0.39 10.18 -2.09
N ALA A 95 0.63 10.98 -2.23
CA ALA A 95 1.96 10.79 -1.63
C ALA A 95 1.93 10.45 -0.14
N SER A 96 2.75 9.46 0.23
CA SER A 96 2.96 9.02 1.62
C SER A 96 1.70 8.52 2.35
N ALA A 97 0.60 8.27 1.63
CA ALA A 97 -0.55 7.62 2.25
C ALA A 97 -0.23 6.16 2.57
N THR A 98 -0.69 5.71 3.74
CA THR A 98 -0.46 4.35 4.24
C THR A 98 -1.81 3.65 4.41
N VAL A 99 -2.04 2.56 3.67
CA VAL A 99 -3.24 1.73 3.72
C VAL A 99 -2.86 0.37 4.29
N LEU A 100 -3.41 0.01 5.44
CA LEU A 100 -3.01 -1.20 6.17
C LEU A 100 -4.15 -2.16 6.41
N GLY A 101 -3.85 -3.44 6.22
CA GLY A 101 -4.76 -4.54 6.52
C GLY A 101 -5.58 -4.96 5.29
N ARG A 102 -6.43 -5.97 5.48
CA ARG A 102 -7.33 -6.45 4.43
C ARG A 102 -8.56 -5.54 4.31
N VAL A 103 -8.32 -4.29 3.98
CA VAL A 103 -9.34 -3.25 3.77
C VAL A 103 -9.56 -3.03 2.27
N THR A 104 -10.75 -2.57 1.91
CA THR A 104 -11.09 -2.24 0.53
C THR A 104 -11.18 -0.73 0.36
N VAL A 105 -10.43 -0.21 -0.60
CA VAL A 105 -10.60 1.16 -1.11
C VAL A 105 -11.51 1.08 -2.32
N GLY A 106 -12.76 1.53 -2.17
CA GLY A 106 -13.80 1.41 -3.19
C GLY A 106 -13.49 2.20 -4.45
N ARG A 107 -14.03 1.75 -5.58
CA ARG A 107 -13.84 2.31 -6.93
C ARG A 107 -13.98 3.83 -6.96
N GLY A 108 -13.13 4.50 -7.74
CA GLY A 108 -13.20 5.94 -7.97
C GLY A 108 -12.86 6.78 -6.75
N SER A 109 -12.36 6.17 -5.68
CA SER A 109 -11.99 6.89 -4.45
C SER A 109 -10.66 7.61 -4.59
N VAL A 110 -10.52 8.67 -3.81
CA VAL A 110 -9.30 9.48 -3.70
C VAL A 110 -8.83 9.48 -2.26
N ILE A 111 -7.63 8.97 -2.02
CA ILE A 111 -6.96 8.99 -0.72
C ILE A 111 -5.89 10.08 -0.75
N GLY A 112 -6.05 11.09 0.09
CA GLY A 112 -5.15 12.24 0.19
C GLY A 112 -3.77 11.87 0.73
N GLY A 113 -2.81 12.77 0.54
CA GLY A 113 -1.44 12.57 1.02
C GLY A 113 -1.37 12.42 2.54
N ASN A 114 -0.41 11.61 3.00
CA ASN A 114 -0.14 11.30 4.41
C ASN A 114 -1.34 10.69 5.19
N VAL A 115 -2.39 10.25 4.51
CA VAL A 115 -3.52 9.58 5.17
C VAL A 115 -3.09 8.22 5.70
N TRP A 116 -3.46 7.92 6.96
CA TRP A 116 -3.29 6.62 7.59
C TRP A 116 -4.63 5.89 7.62
N LEU A 117 -4.85 4.96 6.68
CA LEU A 117 -6.12 4.27 6.47
C LEU A 117 -6.06 2.82 6.94
N THR A 118 -6.92 2.43 7.89
CA THR A 118 -6.98 1.08 8.45
C THR A 118 -8.38 0.47 8.43
N HIS A 119 -9.29 1.07 7.67
CA HIS A 119 -10.68 0.60 7.49
C HIS A 119 -11.08 0.79 6.02
N SER A 120 -12.06 0.01 5.58
CA SER A 120 -12.58 0.10 4.22
C SER A 120 -13.35 1.39 3.99
N VAL A 121 -13.28 1.90 2.77
CA VAL A 121 -14.05 3.07 2.32
C VAL A 121 -14.91 2.68 1.11
N PRO A 122 -16.17 3.16 1.05
CA PRO A 122 -17.06 2.86 -0.07
C PRO A 122 -16.58 3.52 -1.37
N PRO A 123 -17.13 3.13 -2.52
CA PRO A 123 -16.82 3.77 -3.80
C PRO A 123 -17.04 5.29 -3.79
N ASN A 124 -16.24 6.00 -4.57
CA ASN A 124 -16.27 7.45 -4.73
C ASN A 124 -16.02 8.24 -3.43
N SER A 125 -15.31 7.63 -2.48
CA SER A 125 -14.91 8.30 -1.24
C SER A 125 -13.77 9.28 -1.47
N ARG A 126 -13.78 10.39 -0.73
CA ARG A 126 -12.62 11.27 -0.62
C ARG A 126 -12.17 11.27 0.85
N VAL A 127 -10.95 10.80 1.09
CA VAL A 127 -10.35 10.75 2.44
C VAL A 127 -9.17 11.73 2.47
N SER A 128 -9.17 12.64 3.42
CA SER A 128 -8.08 13.59 3.65
C SER A 128 -7.67 13.57 5.11
N GLN A 129 -6.46 14.08 5.39
CA GLN A 129 -6.08 14.36 6.77
C GLN A 129 -6.93 15.49 7.35
N ALA A 130 -7.09 15.48 8.68
CA ALA A 130 -7.58 16.65 9.41
C ALA A 130 -6.58 17.81 9.25
N GLU A 131 -7.08 19.04 9.39
CA GLU A 131 -6.20 20.21 9.41
C GLU A 131 -5.20 20.10 10.57
N PRO A 132 -3.94 20.51 10.36
CA PRO A 132 -2.94 20.48 11.41
C PRO A 132 -3.37 21.37 12.57
N LEU A 133 -3.21 20.89 13.81
CA LEU A 133 -3.35 21.73 14.99
C LEU A 133 -2.17 22.74 15.03
N GLN A 134 -2.46 24.01 14.85
CA GLN A 134 -1.48 25.07 14.95
C GLN A 134 -1.58 25.72 16.32
N THR A 135 -0.51 25.64 17.11
CA THR A 135 -0.36 26.37 18.37
C THR A 135 0.71 27.43 18.22
N GLY A 136 0.59 28.52 19.00
CA GLY A 136 1.64 29.55 19.05
C GLY A 136 2.96 28.95 19.53
N PHE A 137 4.07 29.41 18.92
CA PHE A 137 5.41 29.03 19.38
C PHE A 137 5.80 30.02 20.47
N GLU A 138 5.90 29.58 21.72
CA GLU A 138 6.42 30.35 22.84
C GLU A 138 7.91 30.08 23.05
N HIS A 139 8.65 31.06 23.56
CA HIS A 139 10.10 30.99 23.79
C HIS A 139 10.52 29.69 24.48
N GLY A 140 11.36 28.90 23.81
CA GLY A 140 11.97 27.72 24.38
C GLY A 140 11.09 26.48 24.44
N ALA A 141 9.87 26.49 23.89
CA ALA A 141 9.10 25.29 23.65
C ALA A 141 9.85 24.49 22.55
N GLY A 142 10.73 23.61 23.00
CA GLY A 142 11.55 22.79 22.13
C GLY A 142 10.72 21.90 21.22
N ILE A 143 11.27 21.61 20.08
CA ILE A 143 10.84 20.54 19.19
C ILE A 143 11.28 19.21 19.81
#